data_b29b0465730468730a9d429b98a63097
#
_entry.id   b29b0465730468730a9d429b98a63097
#
_cell.length_a   1.000
_cell.length_b   1.000
_cell.length_c   1.000
_cell.angle_alpha   90.00
_cell.angle_beta   90.00
_cell.angle_gamma   90.00
#
_symmetry.space_group_name_H-M   'P 1'
#
loop_
_entity.id
_entity.type
_entity.pdbx_description
1 polymer ?
#
loop_
_entity_poly.entity_id
_entity_poly.type
_entity_poly.pdbx_seq_one_letter_code
_entity_poly.pdbx_strand_id
1 'polypeptide(L)'
;MSSLRGHRMHWSAAMLLLAVAALRPAGASAQQDPLYSQYMFNTLAYNPAYAGSADVFTMMALSRHQWVGFAGAPNTQTLVLHSPLPGRTLALGGSVVHDVIGPAKQTSAFLDAAYRIRTGERSRLAFGLKGGVGLYQADLASLSTVQVESANLNISGKLLPNFGFGLYWHSPRHYVGLSAPRLLENTIGSDGSVVVSKEFRHYHLIGGYVIDVNRDLRFKPSFMVRAVQGAPLSVDLNANFLLRDKVWFGAMYRLSSGMGFMAQYRFNDQLRAGYAFDLTTTRIGAYNAGTHEVMISYDLNFNTGRTISPRFF
;
A
#
# COMPACT_ATOMS: atom_id res chain seq x y z
N MET A 1 -48.90 18.63 -8.85
CA MET A 1 -47.44 18.83 -9.03
C MET A 1 -46.63 17.81 -8.22
N SER A 2 -46.82 16.51 -8.39
CA SER A 2 -46.19 15.44 -7.56
C SER A 2 -45.61 14.26 -8.35
N SER A 3 -45.48 14.32 -9.71
CA SER A 3 -45.05 13.18 -10.51
C SER A 3 -43.63 13.25 -11.09
N LEU A 4 -42.88 14.32 -10.87
CA LEU A 4 -41.54 14.51 -11.48
C LEU A 4 -40.34 14.10 -10.59
N ARG A 5 -40.55 13.73 -9.31
CA ARG A 5 -39.46 13.29 -8.42
C ARG A 5 -39.07 11.82 -8.53
N GLY A 6 -39.98 10.94 -8.96
CA GLY A 6 -39.72 9.51 -9.08
C GLY A 6 -38.79 9.12 -10.24
N HIS A 7 -38.85 9.81 -11.37
CA HIS A 7 -38.07 9.47 -12.58
C HIS A 7 -36.56 9.73 -12.46
N ARG A 8 -36.14 10.75 -11.72
CA ARG A 8 -34.70 11.07 -11.56
C ARG A 8 -33.92 10.05 -10.75
N MET A 9 -34.59 9.39 -9.79
CA MET A 9 -33.94 8.38 -8.92
C MET A 9 -33.62 7.07 -9.67
N HIS A 10 -34.48 6.68 -10.62
CA HIS A 10 -34.24 5.47 -11.44
C HIS A 10 -33.11 5.64 -12.46
N TRP A 11 -32.93 6.82 -13.03
CA TRP A 11 -31.85 7.11 -13.98
C TRP A 11 -30.48 7.13 -13.29
N SER A 12 -30.36 7.64 -12.08
CA SER A 12 -29.13 7.62 -11.29
C SER A 12 -28.72 6.19 -10.90
N ALA A 13 -29.69 5.35 -10.52
CA ALA A 13 -29.45 3.94 -10.22
C ALA A 13 -29.08 3.12 -11.47
N ALA A 14 -29.71 3.41 -12.63
CA ALA A 14 -29.40 2.77 -13.89
C ALA A 14 -28.01 3.16 -14.42
N MET A 15 -27.60 4.45 -14.27
CA MET A 15 -26.25 4.87 -14.62
C MET A 15 -25.18 4.26 -13.70
N LEU A 16 -25.47 4.10 -12.42
CA LEU A 16 -24.57 3.43 -11.47
C LEU A 16 -24.41 1.94 -11.82
N LEU A 17 -25.50 1.25 -12.19
CA LEU A 17 -25.48 -0.14 -12.64
C LEU A 17 -24.75 -0.32 -13.98
N LEU A 18 -24.92 0.61 -14.92
CA LEU A 18 -24.18 0.61 -16.20
C LEU A 18 -22.69 0.88 -15.98
N ALA A 19 -22.31 1.77 -15.07
CA ALA A 19 -20.92 2.02 -14.72
C ALA A 19 -20.26 0.78 -14.06
N VAL A 20 -21.00 0.06 -13.21
CA VAL A 20 -20.55 -1.22 -12.60
C VAL A 20 -20.47 -2.35 -13.64
N ALA A 21 -21.40 -2.42 -14.61
CA ALA A 21 -21.40 -3.42 -15.68
C ALA A 21 -20.31 -3.20 -16.74
N ALA A 22 -19.81 -1.97 -16.90
CA ALA A 22 -18.69 -1.64 -17.78
C ALA A 22 -17.32 -2.09 -17.24
N LEU A 23 -17.22 -2.50 -15.99
CA LEU A 23 -16.04 -3.07 -15.36
C LEU A 23 -15.88 -4.57 -15.71
N ARG A 24 -15.80 -4.90 -17.02
CA ARG A 24 -15.51 -6.27 -17.44
C ARG A 24 -14.04 -6.60 -17.09
N PRO A 25 -13.74 -7.76 -16.46
CA PRO A 25 -12.37 -8.20 -16.29
C PRO A 25 -11.78 -8.56 -17.65
N ALA A 26 -10.93 -7.67 -18.19
CA ALA A 26 -9.98 -8.06 -19.21
C ALA A 26 -8.95 -8.98 -18.55
N GLY A 27 -8.56 -10.08 -19.19
CA GLY A 27 -7.57 -11.02 -18.66
C GLY A 27 -6.31 -10.26 -18.22
N ALA A 28 -6.04 -10.22 -16.92
CA ALA A 28 -4.97 -9.42 -16.34
C ALA A 28 -3.69 -10.26 -16.28
N SER A 29 -2.71 -9.95 -17.11
CA SER A 29 -1.31 -10.35 -16.93
C SER A 29 -0.53 -9.13 -16.44
N ALA A 30 -0.77 -8.67 -15.22
CA ALA A 30 -0.04 -7.55 -14.65
C ALA A 30 0.76 -8.03 -13.46
N GLN A 31 2.07 -7.78 -13.48
CA GLN A 31 2.90 -7.88 -12.28
C GLN A 31 2.38 -6.81 -11.31
N GLN A 32 1.91 -7.24 -10.14
CA GLN A 32 1.38 -6.35 -9.13
C GLN A 32 2.45 -6.02 -8.10
N ASP A 33 2.52 -4.74 -7.71
CA ASP A 33 3.31 -4.34 -6.54
C ASP A 33 2.83 -5.06 -5.27
N PRO A 34 3.73 -5.30 -4.29
CA PRO A 34 3.34 -5.90 -3.02
C PRO A 34 2.19 -5.18 -2.36
N LEU A 35 1.21 -5.94 -1.88
CA LEU A 35 0.03 -5.45 -1.21
C LEU A 35 0.14 -5.68 0.29
N TYR A 36 0.08 -4.62 1.09
CA TYR A 36 0.12 -4.72 2.54
C TYR A 36 -1.29 -4.65 3.13
N SER A 37 -1.56 -5.49 4.12
CA SER A 37 -2.81 -5.46 4.87
C SER A 37 -2.84 -4.28 5.83
N GLN A 38 -1.67 -3.90 6.35
CA GLN A 38 -1.47 -2.77 7.25
C GLN A 38 -1.05 -1.49 6.50
N TYR A 39 -1.51 -1.27 5.25
CA TYR A 39 -1.12 -0.14 4.41
C TYR A 39 -1.36 1.23 5.06
N MET A 40 -2.39 1.37 5.90
CA MET A 40 -2.71 2.60 6.60
C MET A 40 -1.66 2.99 7.66
N PHE A 41 -0.75 2.07 7.99
CA PHE A 41 0.42 2.31 8.85
C PHE A 41 1.73 2.31 8.05
N ASN A 42 1.70 1.85 6.79
CA ASN A 42 2.81 1.87 5.83
C ASN A 42 2.49 2.76 4.61
N THR A 43 1.97 3.94 4.86
CA THR A 43 1.50 4.84 3.80
C THR A 43 2.63 5.34 2.89
N LEU A 44 3.88 5.44 3.38
CA LEU A 44 5.04 5.88 2.58
C LEU A 44 5.35 4.92 1.42
N ALA A 45 5.08 3.63 1.57
CA ALA A 45 5.26 2.67 0.48
C ALA A 45 4.40 3.03 -0.74
N TYR A 46 3.23 3.62 -0.51
CA TYR A 46 2.27 3.98 -1.55
C TYR A 46 2.31 5.46 -1.95
N ASN A 47 2.63 6.37 -1.03
CA ASN A 47 2.55 7.80 -1.27
C ASN A 47 3.76 8.56 -0.70
N PRO A 48 4.66 9.10 -1.55
CA PRO A 48 5.85 9.83 -1.11
C PRO A 48 5.52 11.11 -0.31
N ALA A 49 4.35 11.72 -0.54
CA ALA A 49 3.93 12.90 0.20
C ALA A 49 3.63 12.62 1.68
N TYR A 50 3.53 11.35 2.07
CA TYR A 50 3.40 10.94 3.48
C TYR A 50 4.68 11.18 4.28
N ALA A 51 5.85 11.34 3.64
CA ALA A 51 7.10 11.55 4.35
C ALA A 51 7.00 12.67 5.39
N GLY A 52 7.45 12.39 6.61
CA GLY A 52 7.43 13.30 7.74
C GLY A 52 6.04 13.65 8.31
N SER A 53 4.95 13.05 7.85
CA SER A 53 3.60 13.34 8.36
C SER A 53 3.44 13.01 9.84
N ALA A 54 4.20 12.05 10.35
CA ALA A 54 4.25 11.71 11.77
C ALA A 54 4.91 12.81 12.66
N ASP A 55 5.51 13.85 12.08
CA ASP A 55 6.24 14.93 12.78
C ASP A 55 7.39 14.48 13.68
N VAL A 56 7.82 13.21 13.55
CA VAL A 56 9.00 12.60 14.19
C VAL A 56 9.75 11.76 13.17
N PHE A 57 10.95 11.31 13.55
CA PHE A 57 11.61 10.24 12.83
C PHE A 57 10.87 8.92 13.10
N THR A 58 10.45 8.27 12.06
CA THR A 58 9.78 6.97 12.10
C THR A 58 10.59 5.96 11.31
N MET A 59 10.81 4.80 11.91
CA MET A 59 11.36 3.61 11.26
C MET A 59 10.36 2.48 11.38
N MET A 60 10.12 1.76 10.29
CA MET A 60 9.20 0.64 10.28
C MET A 60 9.76 -0.50 9.45
N ALA A 61 9.71 -1.70 10.02
CA ALA A 61 9.99 -2.96 9.34
C ALA A 61 8.69 -3.77 9.22
N LEU A 62 8.49 -4.39 8.06
CA LEU A 62 7.33 -5.22 7.77
C LEU A 62 7.77 -6.46 7.01
N SER A 63 7.26 -7.62 7.43
CA SER A 63 7.47 -8.92 6.79
C SER A 63 6.11 -9.52 6.44
N ARG A 64 5.91 -9.86 5.17
CA ARG A 64 4.67 -10.43 4.65
C ARG A 64 4.94 -11.76 3.97
N HIS A 65 4.31 -12.81 4.46
CA HIS A 65 4.32 -14.15 3.91
C HIS A 65 2.94 -14.44 3.31
N GLN A 66 2.83 -14.33 2.00
CA GLN A 66 1.55 -14.50 1.30
C GLN A 66 1.33 -15.98 0.98
N TRP A 67 0.07 -16.44 1.08
CA TRP A 67 -0.35 -17.80 0.73
C TRP A 67 0.52 -18.90 1.34
N VAL A 68 0.68 -18.87 2.64
CA VAL A 68 1.51 -19.85 3.38
C VAL A 68 1.10 -21.28 3.07
N GLY A 69 2.10 -22.16 2.80
CA GLY A 69 1.90 -23.53 2.35
C GLY A 69 1.88 -23.71 0.82
N PHE A 70 1.81 -22.62 0.04
CA PHE A 70 1.87 -22.68 -1.42
C PHE A 70 3.32 -22.49 -1.89
N ALA A 71 3.85 -23.45 -2.66
CA ALA A 71 5.22 -23.40 -3.15
C ALA A 71 5.44 -22.20 -4.09
N GLY A 72 6.50 -21.42 -3.88
CA GLY A 72 6.80 -20.22 -4.66
C GLY A 72 5.91 -19.02 -4.34
N ALA A 73 5.15 -19.06 -3.25
CA ALA A 73 4.31 -17.95 -2.81
C ALA A 73 5.13 -16.68 -2.51
N PRO A 74 4.55 -15.48 -2.69
CA PRO A 74 5.23 -14.22 -2.45
C PRO A 74 5.69 -14.05 -1.00
N ASN A 75 6.92 -13.58 -0.84
CA ASN A 75 7.53 -13.24 0.45
C ASN A 75 8.18 -11.85 0.34
N THR A 76 7.64 -10.88 1.06
CA THR A 76 8.03 -9.49 0.96
C THR A 76 8.59 -8.98 2.29
N GLN A 77 9.79 -8.40 2.26
CA GLN A 77 10.41 -7.69 3.37
C GLN A 77 10.48 -6.20 3.03
N THR A 78 10.06 -5.35 3.95
CA THR A 78 10.04 -3.90 3.74
C THR A 78 10.64 -3.19 4.93
N LEU A 79 11.55 -2.25 4.65
CA LEU A 79 12.04 -1.28 5.61
C LEU A 79 11.69 0.11 5.11
N VAL A 80 11.10 0.93 5.98
CA VAL A 80 10.68 2.30 5.68
C VAL A 80 11.22 3.23 6.75
N LEU A 81 11.73 4.37 6.33
CA LEU A 81 12.25 5.43 7.19
C LEU A 81 11.68 6.76 6.72
N HIS A 82 11.29 7.63 7.63
CA HIS A 82 11.00 9.02 7.25
C HIS A 82 11.12 9.98 8.44
N SER A 83 11.44 11.24 8.13
CA SER A 83 11.54 12.30 9.12
C SER A 83 11.19 13.65 8.53
N PRO A 84 10.53 14.52 9.29
CA PRO A 84 10.53 15.94 8.96
C PRO A 84 11.94 16.53 9.19
N LEU A 85 12.34 17.48 8.34
CA LEU A 85 13.52 18.30 8.54
C LEU A 85 13.23 19.46 9.49
N PRO A 86 14.26 20.13 10.03
CA PRO A 86 14.10 21.36 10.81
C PRO A 86 13.20 22.36 10.08
N GLY A 87 12.29 23.04 10.80
CA GLY A 87 11.25 23.90 10.20
C GLY A 87 9.99 23.17 9.73
N ARG A 88 10.02 21.82 9.64
CA ARG A 88 8.86 20.95 9.32
C ARG A 88 8.15 21.24 8.00
N THR A 89 8.73 22.05 7.12
CA THR A 89 8.21 22.31 5.77
C THR A 89 8.67 21.25 4.79
N LEU A 90 9.91 20.81 4.93
CA LEU A 90 10.48 19.73 4.15
C LEU A 90 10.55 18.44 4.99
N ALA A 91 10.43 17.31 4.32
CA ALA A 91 10.63 16.00 4.93
C ALA A 91 11.31 15.06 3.94
N LEU A 92 12.07 14.12 4.47
CA LEU A 92 12.72 13.08 3.71
C LEU A 92 12.22 11.72 4.16
N GLY A 93 12.24 10.77 3.25
CA GLY A 93 11.94 9.38 3.49
C GLY A 93 12.79 8.48 2.64
N GLY A 94 12.72 7.20 2.93
CA GLY A 94 13.34 6.17 2.14
C GLY A 94 12.71 4.82 2.42
N SER A 95 12.78 3.93 1.45
CA SER A 95 12.28 2.56 1.59
C SER A 95 13.16 1.58 0.85
N VAL A 96 13.30 0.39 1.43
CA VAL A 96 13.89 -0.78 0.79
C VAL A 96 12.84 -1.89 0.84
N VAL A 97 12.56 -2.49 -0.32
CA VAL A 97 11.62 -3.60 -0.46
C VAL A 97 12.35 -4.75 -1.13
N HIS A 98 12.36 -5.91 -0.48
CA HIS A 98 12.84 -7.17 -1.04
C HIS A 98 11.65 -8.11 -1.21
N ASP A 99 11.37 -8.50 -2.44
CA ASP A 99 10.24 -9.35 -2.80
C ASP A 99 10.72 -10.59 -3.56
N VAL A 100 10.23 -11.75 -3.15
CA VAL A 100 10.56 -13.04 -3.76
C VAL A 100 9.27 -13.72 -4.18
N ILE A 101 9.13 -14.06 -5.45
CA ILE A 101 7.96 -14.74 -6.03
C ILE A 101 8.44 -15.87 -6.93
N GLY A 102 8.31 -17.10 -6.48
CA GLY A 102 8.85 -18.26 -7.20
C GLY A 102 10.35 -18.11 -7.45
N PRO A 103 10.81 -18.21 -8.72
CA PRO A 103 12.22 -18.06 -9.08
C PRO A 103 12.65 -16.59 -9.20
N ALA A 104 11.72 -15.63 -9.13
CA ALA A 104 11.99 -14.22 -9.29
C ALA A 104 12.25 -13.53 -7.95
N LYS A 105 13.25 -12.64 -7.93
CA LYS A 105 13.62 -11.79 -6.80
C LYS A 105 13.75 -10.36 -7.26
N GLN A 106 13.15 -9.44 -6.53
CA GLN A 106 13.29 -8.00 -6.79
C GLN A 106 13.67 -7.29 -5.50
N THR A 107 14.75 -6.52 -5.53
CA THR A 107 15.13 -5.63 -4.44
C THR A 107 15.06 -4.20 -4.94
N SER A 108 14.23 -3.37 -4.32
CA SER A 108 14.04 -1.98 -4.72
C SER A 108 14.41 -1.04 -3.58
N ALA A 109 15.13 0.04 -3.89
CA ALA A 109 15.46 1.11 -2.97
C ALA A 109 14.98 2.45 -3.52
N PHE A 110 14.24 3.20 -2.71
CA PHE A 110 13.67 4.49 -3.06
C PHE A 110 13.99 5.54 -2.01
N LEU A 111 14.14 6.77 -2.47
CA LEU A 111 14.18 7.98 -1.65
C LEU A 111 12.93 8.80 -1.92
N ASP A 112 12.42 9.41 -0.87
CA ASP A 112 11.23 10.26 -0.89
C ASP A 112 11.57 11.65 -0.36
N ALA A 113 11.04 12.69 -1.01
CA ALA A 113 11.10 14.06 -0.55
C ALA A 113 9.69 14.66 -0.55
N ALA A 114 9.28 15.28 0.55
CA ALA A 114 7.98 15.92 0.66
C ALA A 114 8.10 17.38 1.07
N TYR A 115 7.37 18.25 0.36
CA TYR A 115 7.16 19.65 0.69
C TYR A 115 5.78 19.82 1.30
N ARG A 116 5.70 20.37 2.52
CA ARG A 116 4.47 20.44 3.32
C ARG A 116 4.08 21.89 3.58
N ILE A 117 2.89 22.27 3.15
CA ILE A 117 2.31 23.59 3.38
C ILE A 117 1.15 23.50 4.38
N ARG A 118 1.04 24.51 5.24
CA ARG A 118 -0.10 24.62 6.14
C ARG A 118 -1.31 25.14 5.37
N THR A 119 -2.42 24.40 5.43
CA THR A 119 -3.71 24.78 4.81
C THR A 119 -4.75 25.21 5.84
N GLY A 120 -4.42 25.12 7.11
CA GLY A 120 -5.23 25.53 8.26
C GLY A 120 -4.41 25.41 9.56
N GLU A 121 -5.03 25.67 10.69
CA GLU A 121 -4.36 25.62 12.00
C GLU A 121 -3.72 24.26 12.28
N ARG A 122 -4.41 23.18 11.91
CA ARG A 122 -3.99 21.79 12.16
C ARG A 122 -3.95 20.93 10.89
N SER A 123 -4.14 21.53 9.71
CA SER A 123 -4.18 20.82 8.44
C SER A 123 -2.95 21.13 7.60
N ARG A 124 -2.45 20.15 6.89
CA ARG A 124 -1.31 20.26 5.98
C ARG A 124 -1.60 19.57 4.66
N LEU A 125 -1.13 20.18 3.57
CA LEU A 125 -1.04 19.58 2.26
C LEU A 125 0.43 19.33 1.94
N ALA A 126 0.75 18.11 1.57
CA ALA A 126 2.11 17.71 1.19
C ALA A 126 2.15 17.33 -0.29
N PHE A 127 3.22 17.72 -0.95
CA PHE A 127 3.60 17.32 -2.31
C PHE A 127 4.83 16.44 -2.17
N GLY A 128 4.79 15.22 -2.69
CA GLY A 128 5.87 14.25 -2.54
C GLY A 128 6.43 13.83 -3.88
N LEU A 129 7.74 13.64 -3.93
CA LEU A 129 8.47 13.03 -5.02
C LEU A 129 9.18 11.78 -4.52
N LYS A 130 9.21 10.74 -5.32
CA LYS A 130 9.91 9.48 -5.10
C LYS A 130 10.87 9.25 -6.25
N GLY A 131 12.07 8.77 -5.95
CA GLY A 131 13.03 8.33 -6.95
C GLY A 131 13.84 7.16 -6.45
N GLY A 132 14.16 6.21 -7.32
CA GLY A 132 14.92 5.05 -6.92
C GLY A 132 15.12 4.02 -8.03
N VAL A 133 15.58 2.85 -7.64
CA VAL A 133 15.91 1.76 -8.54
C VAL A 133 15.56 0.42 -7.94
N GLY A 134 15.06 -0.49 -8.78
CA GLY A 134 14.88 -1.91 -8.50
C GLY A 134 15.99 -2.72 -9.17
N LEU A 135 16.44 -3.77 -8.52
CA LEU A 135 17.27 -4.83 -9.08
C LEU A 135 16.42 -6.09 -9.21
N TYR A 136 16.17 -6.52 -10.43
CA TYR A 136 15.38 -7.72 -10.72
C TYR A 136 16.28 -8.87 -11.16
N GLN A 137 16.00 -10.06 -10.63
CA GLN A 137 16.68 -11.31 -10.95
C GLN A 137 15.64 -12.42 -11.07
N ALA A 138 15.82 -13.34 -12.02
CA ALA A 138 14.97 -14.51 -12.12
C ALA A 138 15.77 -15.72 -12.63
N ASP A 139 15.70 -16.83 -11.89
CA ASP A 139 16.27 -18.12 -12.26
C ASP A 139 15.20 -18.98 -12.95
N LEU A 140 14.90 -18.63 -14.20
CA LEU A 140 13.84 -19.31 -14.97
C LEU A 140 14.28 -20.71 -15.44
N ALA A 141 15.59 -20.95 -15.53
CA ALA A 141 16.12 -22.26 -15.88
C ALA A 141 15.89 -23.32 -14.79
N SER A 142 15.65 -22.90 -13.55
CA SER A 142 15.30 -23.82 -12.45
C SER A 142 13.88 -24.38 -12.54
N LEU A 143 13.03 -23.81 -13.40
CA LEU A 143 11.66 -24.30 -13.61
C LEU A 143 11.70 -25.56 -14.49
N SER A 144 11.13 -26.66 -14.00
CA SER A 144 10.93 -27.87 -14.81
C SER A 144 9.79 -27.63 -15.79
N THR A 145 10.11 -27.27 -17.02
CA THR A 145 9.14 -27.13 -18.12
C THR A 145 9.16 -28.36 -19.01
N VAL A 146 8.00 -28.72 -19.55
CA VAL A 146 7.85 -29.88 -20.45
C VAL A 146 8.55 -29.67 -21.79
N GLN A 147 8.83 -28.42 -22.16
CA GLN A 147 9.64 -28.03 -23.33
C GLN A 147 10.62 -26.93 -22.94
N VAL A 148 11.86 -27.03 -23.43
CA VAL A 148 12.87 -25.97 -23.29
C VAL A 148 12.49 -24.87 -24.29
N GLU A 149 11.80 -23.84 -23.79
CA GLU A 149 11.55 -22.64 -24.57
C GLU A 149 12.68 -21.64 -24.39
N SER A 150 12.99 -20.86 -25.44
CA SER A 150 13.97 -19.77 -25.38
C SER A 150 13.60 -18.69 -24.32
N ALA A 151 12.35 -18.69 -23.85
CA ALA A 151 11.88 -17.84 -22.75
C ALA A 151 12.43 -18.22 -21.36
N ASN A 152 13.07 -19.38 -21.19
CA ASN A 152 13.63 -19.88 -19.93
C ASN A 152 15.08 -19.37 -19.66
N LEU A 153 15.47 -18.26 -20.26
CA LEU A 153 16.77 -17.66 -20.00
C LEU A 153 16.75 -16.94 -18.64
N ASN A 154 17.79 -17.21 -17.85
CA ASN A 154 17.99 -16.52 -16.57
C ASN A 154 18.16 -15.02 -16.76
N ILE A 155 17.45 -14.23 -15.93
CA ILE A 155 17.62 -12.77 -15.89
C ILE A 155 18.51 -12.44 -14.71
N SER A 156 19.74 -11.99 -15.00
CA SER A 156 20.72 -11.64 -13.98
C SER A 156 20.86 -10.12 -13.87
N GLY A 157 20.36 -9.54 -12.79
CA GLY A 157 20.71 -8.18 -12.39
C GLY A 157 20.18 -7.05 -13.27
N LYS A 158 18.90 -7.09 -13.70
CA LYS A 158 18.30 -5.99 -14.45
C LYS A 158 17.94 -4.82 -13.54
N LEU A 159 18.50 -3.65 -13.85
CA LEU A 159 18.16 -2.41 -13.15
C LEU A 159 16.87 -1.82 -13.70
N LEU A 160 15.96 -1.45 -12.80
CA LEU A 160 14.64 -0.89 -13.09
C LEU A 160 14.53 0.47 -12.40
N PRO A 161 15.04 1.56 -13.02
CA PRO A 161 14.88 2.89 -12.46
C PRO A 161 13.40 3.29 -12.44
N ASN A 162 12.98 4.02 -11.41
CA ASN A 162 11.63 4.53 -11.35
C ASN A 162 11.57 5.85 -10.57
N PHE A 163 10.54 6.64 -10.83
CA PHE A 163 10.20 7.84 -10.10
C PHE A 163 8.69 7.92 -9.94
N GLY A 164 8.24 8.69 -8.97
CA GLY A 164 6.83 8.85 -8.68
C GLY A 164 6.52 10.15 -7.98
N PHE A 165 5.23 10.44 -7.84
CA PHE A 165 4.76 11.61 -7.13
C PHE A 165 3.54 11.27 -6.27
N GLY A 166 3.23 12.17 -5.34
CA GLY A 166 2.06 12.08 -4.52
C GLY A 166 1.60 13.41 -3.95
N LEU A 167 0.34 13.44 -3.59
CA LEU A 167 -0.31 14.48 -2.81
C LEU A 167 -0.87 13.84 -1.55
N TYR A 168 -0.72 14.51 -0.42
CA TYR A 168 -1.25 14.03 0.85
C TYR A 168 -1.75 15.20 1.69
N TRP A 169 -3.06 15.26 1.89
CA TRP A 169 -3.68 16.23 2.76
C TRP A 169 -4.14 15.56 4.05
N HIS A 170 -3.74 16.10 5.17
CA HIS A 170 -4.05 15.51 6.47
C HIS A 170 -4.29 16.56 7.55
N SER A 171 -5.04 16.15 8.54
CA SER A 171 -5.29 16.84 9.80
C SER A 171 -5.18 15.82 10.94
N PRO A 172 -5.35 16.20 12.20
CA PRO A 172 -5.33 15.23 13.30
C PRO A 172 -6.37 14.11 13.20
N ARG A 173 -7.45 14.30 12.43
CA ARG A 173 -8.57 13.34 12.38
C ARG A 173 -8.88 12.77 11.00
N HIS A 174 -8.35 13.33 9.94
CA HIS A 174 -8.64 12.85 8.59
C HIS A 174 -7.46 13.02 7.66
N TYR A 175 -7.42 12.18 6.65
CA TYR A 175 -6.45 12.27 5.58
C TYR A 175 -7.04 11.82 4.26
N VAL A 176 -6.50 12.37 3.19
CA VAL A 176 -6.71 11.94 1.81
C VAL A 176 -5.38 12.03 1.08
N GLY A 177 -5.03 11.00 0.33
CA GLY A 177 -3.82 10.96 -0.48
C GLY A 177 -4.09 10.43 -1.88
N LEU A 178 -3.46 11.05 -2.87
CA LEU A 178 -3.44 10.61 -4.26
C LEU A 178 -1.98 10.42 -4.67
N SER A 179 -1.65 9.32 -5.34
CA SER A 179 -0.26 9.05 -5.70
C SER A 179 -0.12 8.12 -6.90
N ALA A 180 1.02 8.26 -7.56
CA ALA A 180 1.58 7.32 -8.52
C ALA A 180 3.05 7.09 -8.16
N PRO A 181 3.35 6.09 -7.28
CA PRO A 181 4.69 5.89 -6.73
C PRO A 181 5.70 5.37 -7.76
N ARG A 182 5.22 4.82 -8.87
CA ARG A 182 6.02 4.35 -10.00
C ARG A 182 5.37 4.78 -11.30
N LEU A 183 6.08 5.57 -12.10
CA LEU A 183 5.59 6.13 -13.37
C LEU A 183 6.24 5.47 -14.59
N LEU A 184 7.47 4.96 -14.46
CA LEU A 184 8.13 4.28 -15.56
C LEU A 184 7.62 2.84 -15.66
N GLU A 185 7.28 2.45 -16.87
CA GLU A 185 6.91 1.08 -17.22
C GLU A 185 8.16 0.36 -17.74
N ASN A 186 8.84 -0.35 -16.84
CA ASN A 186 10.04 -1.09 -17.21
C ASN A 186 9.66 -2.44 -17.81
N THR A 187 10.26 -2.79 -18.94
CA THR A 187 10.18 -4.12 -19.52
C THR A 187 11.19 -5.05 -18.88
N ILE A 188 10.77 -6.18 -18.35
CA ILE A 188 11.59 -7.17 -17.66
C ILE A 188 11.76 -8.36 -18.60
N GLY A 189 12.97 -8.53 -19.17
CA GLY A 189 13.25 -9.60 -20.12
C GLY A 189 12.51 -9.44 -21.45
N SER A 190 13.26 -9.39 -22.53
CA SER A 190 12.75 -9.50 -23.88
C SER A 190 13.74 -10.35 -24.68
N ASP A 191 13.27 -11.42 -25.27
CA ASP A 191 14.03 -12.15 -26.28
C ASP A 191 13.41 -11.79 -27.64
N GLY A 192 13.88 -10.65 -28.19
CA GLY A 192 13.54 -10.13 -29.52
C GLY A 192 12.05 -10.01 -29.88
N SER A 193 11.24 -11.00 -29.57
CA SER A 193 9.81 -11.09 -29.92
C SER A 193 8.85 -11.29 -28.73
N VAL A 194 9.35 -11.69 -27.54
CA VAL A 194 8.51 -12.00 -26.39
C VAL A 194 8.91 -11.13 -25.19
N VAL A 195 7.95 -10.38 -24.66
CA VAL A 195 8.09 -9.64 -23.40
C VAL A 195 7.73 -10.59 -22.27
N VAL A 196 8.72 -10.96 -21.43
CA VAL A 196 8.53 -11.90 -20.31
C VAL A 196 7.67 -11.29 -19.20
N SER A 197 7.88 -10.00 -18.88
CA SER A 197 7.11 -9.26 -17.88
C SER A 197 7.30 -7.75 -18.06
N LYS A 198 6.35 -6.96 -17.54
CA LYS A 198 6.37 -5.50 -17.56
C LYS A 198 5.88 -4.95 -16.24
N GLU A 199 6.58 -3.94 -15.69
CA GLU A 199 6.05 -3.13 -14.60
C GLU A 199 4.96 -2.20 -15.14
N PHE A 200 3.80 -2.15 -14.47
CA PHE A 200 2.70 -1.25 -14.83
C PHE A 200 2.59 -0.09 -13.83
N ARG A 201 2.04 1.02 -14.28
CA ARG A 201 1.75 2.17 -13.41
C ARG A 201 0.62 1.85 -12.46
N HIS A 202 0.83 2.16 -11.20
CA HIS A 202 -0.17 2.07 -10.15
C HIS A 202 -0.59 3.46 -9.69
N TYR A 203 -1.88 3.69 -9.65
CA TYR A 203 -2.48 4.89 -9.09
C TYR A 203 -3.20 4.53 -7.80
N HIS A 204 -2.95 5.30 -6.75
CA HIS A 204 -3.53 5.05 -5.44
C HIS A 204 -4.31 6.26 -4.98
N LEU A 205 -5.54 6.04 -4.49
CA LEU A 205 -6.32 6.98 -3.72
C LEU A 205 -6.57 6.37 -2.36
N ILE A 206 -6.10 7.03 -1.31
CA ILE A 206 -6.24 6.58 0.08
C ILE A 206 -6.98 7.63 0.88
N GLY A 207 -7.72 7.20 1.88
CA GLY A 207 -8.37 8.11 2.81
C GLY A 207 -8.83 7.43 4.08
N GLY A 208 -9.01 8.24 5.12
CA GLY A 208 -9.50 7.77 6.40
C GLY A 208 -9.90 8.91 7.32
N TYR A 209 -10.72 8.55 8.29
CA TYR A 209 -11.24 9.47 9.29
C TYR A 209 -11.19 8.83 10.68
N VAL A 210 -10.98 9.64 11.74
CA VAL A 210 -10.99 9.18 13.13
C VAL A 210 -12.20 9.75 13.84
N ILE A 211 -13.01 8.87 14.40
CA ILE A 211 -14.24 9.16 15.14
C ILE A 211 -14.01 8.74 16.60
N ASP A 212 -14.18 9.68 17.53
CA ASP A 212 -14.20 9.35 18.97
C ASP A 212 -15.56 8.71 19.30
N VAL A 213 -15.58 7.40 19.56
CA VAL A 213 -16.78 6.67 19.97
C VAL A 213 -17.09 6.97 21.44
N ASN A 214 -16.05 6.92 22.29
CA ASN A 214 -16.09 7.30 23.69
C ASN A 214 -14.65 7.69 24.15
N ARG A 215 -14.45 7.88 25.47
CA ARG A 215 -13.15 8.30 26.02
C ARG A 215 -12.02 7.28 25.79
N ASP A 216 -12.37 5.99 25.73
CA ASP A 216 -11.41 4.90 25.62
C ASP A 216 -11.34 4.28 24.20
N LEU A 217 -12.33 4.54 23.35
CA LEU A 217 -12.47 3.88 22.04
C LEU A 217 -12.60 4.89 20.91
N ARG A 218 -11.73 4.75 19.90
CA ARG A 218 -11.81 5.48 18.63
C ARG A 218 -12.01 4.53 17.48
N PHE A 219 -12.80 4.93 16.52
CA PHE A 219 -13.05 4.21 15.27
C PHE A 219 -12.37 4.92 14.11
N LYS A 220 -11.62 4.19 13.31
CA LYS A 220 -10.93 4.70 12.12
C LYS A 220 -11.34 3.90 10.89
N PRO A 221 -12.44 4.28 10.21
CA PRO A 221 -12.70 3.82 8.86
C PRO A 221 -11.65 4.37 7.91
N SER A 222 -11.20 3.54 6.97
CA SER A 222 -10.25 3.95 5.93
C SER A 222 -10.45 3.13 4.66
N PHE A 223 -10.00 3.66 3.54
CA PHE A 223 -10.09 3.00 2.26
C PHE A 223 -8.82 3.20 1.43
N MET A 224 -8.57 2.28 0.53
CA MET A 224 -7.62 2.42 -0.58
C MET A 224 -8.30 1.98 -1.86
N VAL A 225 -8.24 2.84 -2.86
CA VAL A 225 -8.59 2.50 -4.24
C VAL A 225 -7.31 2.46 -5.05
N ARG A 226 -7.14 1.40 -5.80
CA ARG A 226 -5.98 1.18 -6.65
C ARG A 226 -6.41 0.90 -8.07
N ALA A 227 -5.85 1.67 -9.01
CA ALA A 227 -6.04 1.49 -10.43
C ALA A 227 -4.72 1.12 -11.09
N VAL A 228 -4.75 0.08 -11.92
CA VAL A 228 -3.61 -0.38 -12.72
C VAL A 228 -4.11 -0.57 -14.15
N GLN A 229 -3.31 -0.17 -15.12
CA GLN A 229 -3.67 -0.34 -16.52
C GLN A 229 -3.81 -1.83 -16.86
N GLY A 230 -4.93 -2.21 -17.45
CA GLY A 230 -5.21 -3.61 -17.84
C GLY A 230 -5.65 -4.51 -16.69
N ALA A 231 -5.88 -3.98 -15.49
CA ALA A 231 -6.42 -4.74 -14.36
C ALA A 231 -7.72 -4.14 -13.82
N PRO A 232 -8.62 -4.94 -13.22
CA PRO A 232 -9.80 -4.42 -12.53
C PRO A 232 -9.42 -3.48 -11.39
N LEU A 233 -10.30 -2.52 -11.11
CA LEU A 233 -10.14 -1.63 -9.96
C LEU A 233 -10.15 -2.44 -8.66
N SER A 234 -9.13 -2.23 -7.83
CA SER A 234 -9.05 -2.84 -6.49
C SER A 234 -9.46 -1.83 -5.43
N VAL A 235 -10.36 -2.24 -4.54
CA VAL A 235 -10.85 -1.42 -3.43
C VAL A 235 -10.67 -2.18 -2.13
N ASP A 236 -9.95 -1.58 -1.19
CA ASP A 236 -9.77 -2.09 0.17
C ASP A 236 -10.53 -1.17 1.13
N LEU A 237 -11.40 -1.73 1.94
CA LEU A 237 -12.14 -1.04 2.99
C LEU A 237 -11.67 -1.55 4.34
N ASN A 238 -11.41 -0.65 5.29
CA ASN A 238 -10.93 -1.01 6.62
C ASN A 238 -11.81 -0.39 7.70
N ALA A 239 -12.05 -1.16 8.74
CA ALA A 239 -12.70 -0.75 9.97
C ALA A 239 -11.74 -1.05 11.13
N ASN A 240 -11.04 -0.03 11.62
CA ASN A 240 -10.06 -0.17 12.69
C ASN A 240 -10.53 0.54 13.95
N PHE A 241 -10.25 -0.04 15.09
CA PHE A 241 -10.57 0.49 16.40
C PHE A 241 -9.29 0.68 17.22
N LEU A 242 -9.18 1.79 17.92
CA LEU A 242 -8.11 2.08 18.88
C LEU A 242 -8.69 2.11 20.28
N LEU A 243 -8.25 1.19 21.12
CA LEU A 243 -8.66 1.07 22.51
C LEU A 243 -7.59 1.67 23.43
N ARG A 244 -7.98 2.63 24.28
CA ARG A 244 -7.15 3.27 25.31
C ARG A 244 -5.79 3.74 24.80
N ASP A 245 -5.74 4.22 23.55
CA ASP A 245 -4.51 4.68 22.87
C ASP A 245 -3.38 3.64 22.79
N LYS A 246 -3.66 2.36 23.05
CA LYS A 246 -2.67 1.29 23.12
C LYS A 246 -2.89 0.16 22.13
N VAL A 247 -4.13 -0.28 21.94
CA VAL A 247 -4.44 -1.46 21.13
C VAL A 247 -5.23 -1.04 19.90
N TRP A 248 -4.67 -1.28 18.72
CA TRP A 248 -5.41 -1.27 17.48
C TRP A 248 -5.89 -2.69 17.18
N PHE A 249 -7.13 -2.80 16.73
CA PHE A 249 -7.66 -4.02 16.15
C PHE A 249 -8.66 -3.64 15.05
N GLY A 250 -8.76 -4.47 14.03
CA GLY A 250 -9.63 -4.14 12.91
C GLY A 250 -9.78 -5.26 11.91
N ALA A 251 -10.69 -5.02 10.98
CA ALA A 251 -10.95 -5.87 9.84
C ALA A 251 -10.80 -5.08 8.54
N MET A 252 -10.34 -5.78 7.51
CA MET A 252 -10.21 -5.29 6.15
C MET A 252 -11.04 -6.18 5.23
N TYR A 253 -11.71 -5.56 4.27
CA TYR A 253 -12.33 -6.24 3.15
C TYR A 253 -11.73 -5.73 1.85
N ARG A 254 -11.10 -6.63 1.09
CA ARG A 254 -10.59 -6.35 -0.24
C ARG A 254 -11.56 -6.90 -1.27
N LEU A 255 -12.15 -6.00 -2.02
CA LEU A 255 -13.16 -6.34 -3.02
C LEU A 255 -12.60 -7.40 -3.99
N SER A 256 -13.35 -8.48 -4.19
CA SER A 256 -13.02 -9.62 -5.08
C SER A 256 -11.74 -10.40 -4.73
N SER A 257 -11.14 -10.19 -3.55
CA SER A 257 -9.88 -10.86 -3.19
C SER A 257 -9.93 -11.55 -1.82
N GLY A 258 -10.56 -10.95 -0.81
CA GLY A 258 -10.62 -11.56 0.50
C GLY A 258 -10.91 -10.60 1.64
N MET A 259 -10.72 -11.09 2.84
CA MET A 259 -10.85 -10.32 4.07
C MET A 259 -9.62 -10.52 4.95
N GLY A 260 -9.31 -9.53 5.77
CA GLY A 260 -8.18 -9.58 6.68
C GLY A 260 -8.55 -9.07 8.07
N PHE A 261 -7.79 -9.49 9.05
CA PHE A 261 -7.87 -9.03 10.42
C PHE A 261 -6.51 -8.53 10.86
N MET A 262 -6.49 -7.50 11.68
CA MET A 262 -5.25 -6.95 12.21
C MET A 262 -5.34 -6.63 13.68
N ALA A 263 -4.22 -6.74 14.36
CA ALA A 263 -4.04 -6.26 15.72
C ALA A 263 -2.66 -5.61 15.85
N GLN A 264 -2.58 -4.47 16.57
CA GLN A 264 -1.31 -3.83 16.91
C GLN A 264 -1.34 -3.44 18.37
N TYR A 265 -0.18 -3.52 19.01
CA TYR A 265 0.02 -3.11 20.38
C TYR A 265 1.11 -2.05 20.47
N ARG A 266 0.81 -0.95 21.16
CA ARG A 266 1.77 0.10 21.50
C ARG A 266 2.36 -0.22 22.87
N PHE A 267 3.62 -0.64 22.90
CA PHE A 267 4.35 -0.96 24.13
C PHE A 267 4.66 0.31 24.95
N ASN A 268 5.04 1.35 24.25
CA ASN A 268 5.31 2.69 24.79
C ASN A 268 5.07 3.75 23.69
N ASP A 269 5.43 5.01 23.96
CA ASP A 269 5.23 6.11 23.00
C ASP A 269 6.10 5.99 21.74
N GLN A 270 7.09 5.10 21.73
CA GLN A 270 8.03 4.92 20.65
C GLN A 270 7.81 3.60 19.90
N LEU A 271 7.59 2.50 20.61
CA LEU A 271 7.57 1.15 20.04
C LEU A 271 6.15 0.61 19.91
N ARG A 272 5.82 0.14 18.73
CA ARG A 272 4.61 -0.63 18.45
C ARG A 272 4.92 -1.82 17.54
N ALA A 273 4.19 -2.90 17.74
CA ALA A 273 4.22 -4.06 16.88
C ALA A 273 2.80 -4.43 16.45
N GLY A 274 2.68 -4.99 15.27
CA GLY A 274 1.41 -5.38 14.69
C GLY A 274 1.50 -6.70 13.93
N TYR A 275 0.36 -7.34 13.85
CA TYR A 275 0.16 -8.56 13.08
C TYR A 275 -1.12 -8.44 12.29
N ALA A 276 -1.11 -8.91 11.04
CA ALA A 276 -2.30 -9.08 10.24
C ALA A 276 -2.35 -10.46 9.61
N PHE A 277 -3.58 -10.93 9.42
CA PHE A 277 -3.89 -12.20 8.80
C PHE A 277 -4.95 -11.99 7.73
N ASP A 278 -4.67 -12.40 6.47
CA ASP A 278 -5.62 -12.30 5.37
C ASP A 278 -6.09 -13.68 4.93
N LEU A 279 -7.40 -13.80 4.81
CA LEU A 279 -8.09 -14.93 4.19
C LEU A 279 -8.38 -14.60 2.74
N THR A 280 -7.87 -15.42 1.84
CA THR A 280 -8.13 -15.31 0.41
C THR A 280 -9.42 -16.04 0.06
N THR A 281 -10.39 -15.32 -0.54
CA THR A 281 -11.69 -15.90 -0.93
C THR A 281 -11.73 -16.36 -2.40
N THR A 282 -10.64 -16.17 -3.14
CA THR A 282 -10.50 -16.67 -4.50
C THR A 282 -10.11 -18.16 -4.52
N ARG A 283 -10.09 -18.79 -5.71
CA ARG A 283 -9.80 -20.22 -5.86
C ARG A 283 -8.47 -20.66 -5.22
N ILE A 284 -7.47 -19.80 -5.15
CA ILE A 284 -6.19 -20.09 -4.54
C ILE A 284 -6.31 -20.26 -3.00
N GLY A 285 -7.36 -19.72 -2.39
CA GLY A 285 -7.64 -19.86 -0.96
C GLY A 285 -7.78 -21.31 -0.49
N ALA A 286 -8.20 -22.23 -1.39
CA ALA A 286 -8.30 -23.66 -1.08
C ALA A 286 -6.93 -24.37 -0.93
N TYR A 287 -5.84 -23.74 -1.37
CA TYR A 287 -4.51 -24.33 -1.46
C TYR A 287 -3.48 -23.64 -0.54
N ASN A 288 -3.90 -22.77 0.35
CA ASN A 288 -3.00 -22.05 1.26
C ASN A 288 -3.62 -21.86 2.64
N ALA A 289 -2.77 -21.61 3.63
CA ALA A 289 -3.16 -21.37 5.02
C ALA A 289 -3.34 -19.86 5.33
N GLY A 290 -3.60 -19.04 4.31
CA GLY A 290 -3.76 -17.60 4.46
C GLY A 290 -2.45 -16.82 4.25
N THR A 291 -2.51 -15.53 4.53
CA THR A 291 -1.37 -14.61 4.42
C THR A 291 -1.10 -13.97 5.77
N HIS A 292 0.15 -13.97 6.17
CA HIS A 292 0.60 -13.44 7.46
C HIS A 292 1.48 -12.21 7.25
N GLU A 293 1.24 -11.17 8.04
CA GLU A 293 2.01 -9.92 7.99
C GLU A 293 2.38 -9.47 9.40
N VAL A 294 3.66 -9.29 9.66
CA VAL A 294 4.20 -8.79 10.92
C VAL A 294 4.81 -7.42 10.69
N MET A 295 4.56 -6.47 11.58
CA MET A 295 5.10 -5.11 11.51
C MET A 295 5.68 -4.71 12.87
N ILE A 296 6.82 -4.02 12.83
CA ILE A 296 7.42 -3.33 13.98
C ILE A 296 7.70 -1.90 13.55
N SER A 297 7.30 -0.93 14.37
CA SER A 297 7.54 0.49 14.12
C SER A 297 8.11 1.16 15.35
N TYR A 298 9.10 2.03 15.10
CA TYR A 298 9.77 2.80 16.13
C TYR A 298 9.77 4.29 15.78
N ASP A 299 9.24 5.11 16.69
CA ASP A 299 9.13 6.57 16.56
C ASP A 299 10.16 7.25 17.48
N LEU A 300 11.13 7.97 16.91
CA LEU A 300 12.11 8.77 17.64
C LEU A 300 11.72 10.24 17.64
N ASN A 301 11.52 10.78 18.82
CA ASN A 301 11.31 12.21 18.99
C ASN A 301 12.63 12.88 19.42
N PHE A 302 13.26 13.59 18.49
CA PHE A 302 14.48 14.36 18.79
C PHE A 302 14.20 15.69 19.50
N ASN A 303 12.94 16.14 19.56
CA ASN A 303 12.55 17.35 20.27
C ASN A 303 12.03 16.98 21.66
N THR A 304 12.62 17.54 22.69
CA THR A 304 12.22 17.38 24.11
C THR A 304 10.86 18.01 24.44
N GLY A 305 10.21 18.66 23.48
CA GLY A 305 8.85 19.17 23.61
C GLY A 305 7.81 18.04 23.58
N ARG A 306 6.76 18.19 24.39
CA ARG A 306 5.65 17.24 24.53
C ARG A 306 5.12 16.79 23.17
N THR A 307 5.29 15.52 22.85
CA THR A 307 4.74 14.91 21.66
C THR A 307 3.22 14.94 21.74
N ILE A 308 2.56 15.53 20.75
CA ILE A 308 1.10 15.45 20.66
C ILE A 308 0.76 14.00 20.29
N SER A 309 0.34 13.22 21.27
CA SER A 309 -0.21 11.87 21.10
C SER A 309 -1.74 11.97 21.28
N PRO A 310 -2.53 11.15 20.57
CA PRO A 310 -2.14 10.03 19.74
C PRO A 310 -2.03 10.40 18.26
N ARG A 311 -1.07 9.73 17.58
CA ARG A 311 -0.99 9.78 16.12
C ARG A 311 -1.84 8.65 15.58
N PHE A 312 -2.78 8.99 14.74
CA PHE A 312 -3.73 8.02 14.20
C PHE A 312 -3.31 7.46 12.83
N PHE A 313 -2.35 8.12 12.17
CA PHE A 313 -1.84 7.74 10.85
C PHE A 313 -0.45 8.33 10.59
#